data_f8ffb5b2e3155eba12c604744063aa0c
#
_entry.id   f8ffb5b2e3155eba12c604744063aa0c
#
_cell.length_a   1.000
_cell.length_b   1.000
_cell.length_c   1.000
_cell.angle_alpha   90.00
_cell.angle_beta   90.00
_cell.angle_gamma   90.00
#
_symmetry.space_group_name_H-M   'P 1'
#
loop_
_entity.id
_entity.type
_entity.pdbx_description
1 polymer ?
#
loop_
_entity_poly.entity_id
_entity_poly.type
_entity_poly.pdbx_seq_one_letter_code
_entity_poly.pdbx_strand_id
1 'polypeptide(L)'
;LSKIRIFEHKLNAMISTETTTALELYFQQFRDNIIGIDQEFESAFGKKKIIYTDWTASGRLYRPIEEKLMNDFGPFVANTHTETTISGTAMTMAYHEAKNIIKHHVNATDNDILINTGTGMTGVVNKFQRILGLKLPENIREFTTIPKELKPIVFISHMEHHSNQTSWLETIADVEIIPANEDGLFSIENLKLLLDKYKDRNFKIASITSCSNVTGIKTPYHEVAKVMHQNNGVCFVDFACSGPYVEINMHPEDSESYLDAIFFSPHKFL
;
A
#
# COMPACT_ATOMS: atom_id res chain seq x y z
N LEU A 1 -14.84 -34.28 34.75
CA LEU A 1 -15.01 -35.01 33.48
C LEU A 1 -16.41 -34.85 32.89
N SER A 2 -17.51 -34.86 33.72
CA SER A 2 -18.89 -34.69 33.20
C SER A 2 -19.18 -33.30 32.65
N LYS A 3 -18.65 -32.21 33.23
CA LYS A 3 -18.86 -30.82 32.76
C LYS A 3 -18.13 -30.51 31.47
N ILE A 4 -16.97 -31.14 31.22
CA ILE A 4 -16.23 -30.99 29.95
C ILE A 4 -16.98 -31.65 28.81
N ARG A 5 -17.53 -32.86 29.00
CA ARG A 5 -18.36 -33.54 27.99
C ARG A 5 -19.65 -32.79 27.65
N ILE A 6 -20.26 -32.11 28.63
CA ILE A 6 -21.47 -31.29 28.38
C ILE A 6 -21.11 -30.05 27.59
N PHE A 7 -19.93 -29.46 27.81
CA PHE A 7 -19.46 -28.30 27.04
C PHE A 7 -19.09 -28.69 25.61
N GLU A 8 -18.41 -29.83 25.42
CA GLU A 8 -18.11 -30.39 24.10
C GLU A 8 -19.39 -30.76 23.30
N HIS A 9 -20.40 -31.33 23.97
CA HIS A 9 -21.67 -31.66 23.35
C HIS A 9 -22.47 -30.38 22.95
N LYS A 10 -22.44 -29.33 23.77
CA LYS A 10 -23.05 -28.03 23.45
C LYS A 10 -22.29 -27.29 22.35
N LEU A 11 -20.96 -27.35 22.35
CA LEU A 11 -20.13 -26.76 21.31
C LEU A 11 -20.35 -27.47 19.97
N ASN A 12 -20.37 -28.79 19.95
CA ASN A 12 -20.68 -29.58 18.76
C ASN A 12 -22.13 -29.39 18.27
N ALA A 13 -23.10 -29.18 19.14
CA ALA A 13 -24.48 -28.85 18.78
C ALA A 13 -24.62 -27.42 18.24
N MET A 14 -23.79 -26.48 18.67
CA MET A 14 -23.72 -25.12 18.10
C MET A 14 -23.02 -25.10 16.75
N ILE A 15 -22.08 -26.02 16.49
CA ILE A 15 -21.36 -26.14 15.22
C ILE A 15 -22.20 -26.86 14.15
N SER A 16 -23.22 -27.66 14.54
CA SER A 16 -23.95 -28.53 13.61
C SER A 16 -25.21 -27.94 12.97
N THR A 17 -25.49 -26.62 13.09
CA THR A 17 -26.62 -25.94 12.44
C THR A 17 -26.24 -24.58 11.89
N GLU A 18 -25.09 -24.44 11.24
CA GLU A 18 -24.84 -23.27 10.41
C GLU A 18 -25.64 -23.43 9.10
N THR A 19 -26.79 -22.78 9.05
CA THR A 19 -27.44 -22.47 7.78
C THR A 19 -26.49 -21.52 7.04
N THR A 20 -25.82 -22.02 6.01
CA THR A 20 -24.94 -21.20 5.15
C THR A 20 -25.68 -19.93 4.74
N THR A 21 -25.17 -18.80 5.11
CA THR A 21 -25.81 -17.51 4.79
C THR A 21 -25.74 -17.23 3.29
N ALA A 22 -26.65 -16.42 2.77
CA ALA A 22 -26.60 -15.99 1.36
C ALA A 22 -25.24 -15.32 1.02
N LEU A 23 -24.64 -14.64 1.99
CA LEU A 23 -23.33 -14.01 1.85
C LEU A 23 -22.19 -15.04 1.73
N GLU A 24 -22.23 -16.10 2.52
CA GLU A 24 -21.27 -17.20 2.45
C GLU A 24 -21.34 -17.93 1.12
N LEU A 25 -22.55 -18.21 0.61
CA LEU A 25 -22.77 -18.80 -0.71
C LEU A 25 -22.23 -17.90 -1.82
N TYR A 26 -22.45 -16.59 -1.71
CA TYR A 26 -21.90 -15.62 -2.66
C TYR A 26 -20.37 -15.65 -2.68
N PHE A 27 -19.71 -15.67 -1.52
CA PHE A 27 -18.24 -15.67 -1.45
C PHE A 27 -17.61 -17.04 -1.67
N GLN A 28 -18.37 -18.13 -1.69
CA GLN A 28 -17.83 -19.47 -1.90
C GLN A 28 -17.10 -19.58 -3.24
N GLN A 29 -17.66 -19.04 -4.31
CA GLN A 29 -17.02 -19.02 -5.63
C GLN A 29 -15.64 -18.35 -5.65
N PHE A 30 -15.44 -17.35 -4.81
CA PHE A 30 -14.13 -16.68 -4.69
C PHE A 30 -13.16 -17.55 -3.88
N ARG A 31 -13.62 -18.14 -2.78
CA ARG A 31 -12.81 -19.03 -1.93
C ARG A 31 -12.30 -20.25 -2.71
N ASP A 32 -13.14 -20.88 -3.50
CA ASP A 32 -12.80 -22.08 -4.28
C ASP A 32 -11.75 -21.79 -5.36
N ASN A 33 -11.60 -20.54 -5.76
CA ASN A 33 -10.61 -20.09 -6.73
C ASN A 33 -9.30 -19.62 -6.10
N ILE A 34 -9.17 -19.58 -4.78
CA ILE A 34 -7.89 -19.28 -4.12
C ILE A 34 -6.97 -20.50 -4.25
N ILE A 35 -5.84 -20.34 -4.91
CA ILE A 35 -4.88 -21.44 -5.11
C ILE A 35 -4.29 -21.86 -3.77
N GLY A 36 -4.40 -23.17 -3.48
CA GLY A 36 -3.91 -23.75 -2.23
C GLY A 36 -4.81 -23.52 -1.02
N ILE A 37 -6.12 -23.22 -1.22
CA ILE A 37 -7.08 -23.06 -0.12
C ILE A 37 -7.20 -24.31 0.76
N ASP A 38 -7.06 -25.51 0.15
CA ASP A 38 -7.14 -26.82 0.83
C ASP A 38 -5.77 -27.46 1.01
N GLN A 39 -4.68 -26.71 0.83
CA GLN A 39 -3.34 -27.27 0.95
C GLN A 39 -3.05 -27.74 2.39
N GLU A 40 -2.53 -28.94 2.50
CA GLU A 40 -2.07 -29.52 3.76
C GLU A 40 -0.54 -29.52 3.85
N PHE A 41 -0.03 -29.59 5.06
CA PHE A 41 1.38 -29.79 5.37
C PHE A 41 1.57 -30.77 6.53
N GLU A 42 2.73 -31.44 6.55
CA GLU A 42 3.11 -32.30 7.68
C GLU A 42 3.60 -31.45 8.86
N SER A 43 3.07 -31.69 10.02
CA SER A 43 3.49 -31.07 11.27
C SER A 43 3.89 -32.13 12.29
N ALA A 44 4.50 -31.73 13.42
CA ALA A 44 4.79 -32.63 14.57
C ALA A 44 3.54 -33.31 15.13
N PHE A 45 2.33 -32.82 14.79
CA PHE A 45 1.03 -33.34 15.23
C PHE A 45 0.24 -33.98 14.09
N GLY A 46 0.92 -34.44 13.02
CA GLY A 46 0.34 -35.03 11.82
C GLY A 46 -0.05 -33.97 10.78
N LYS A 47 -0.76 -34.40 9.73
CA LYS A 47 -1.23 -33.53 8.65
C LYS A 47 -2.19 -32.45 9.15
N LYS A 48 -1.96 -31.21 8.74
CA LYS A 48 -2.75 -30.05 9.05
C LYS A 48 -3.04 -29.24 7.80
N LYS A 49 -4.27 -28.71 7.69
CA LYS A 49 -4.63 -27.75 6.63
C LYS A 49 -3.97 -26.40 6.92
N ILE A 50 -3.49 -25.75 5.88
CA ILE A 50 -3.01 -24.35 5.98
C ILE A 50 -4.19 -23.44 6.23
N ILE A 51 -4.16 -22.68 7.33
CA ILE A 51 -5.07 -21.57 7.59
C ILE A 51 -4.30 -20.28 7.34
N TYR A 52 -4.54 -19.65 6.19
CA TYR A 52 -3.85 -18.42 5.83
C TYR A 52 -4.69 -17.20 6.21
N THR A 53 -4.19 -16.38 7.12
CA THR A 53 -4.87 -15.21 7.66
C THR A 53 -4.08 -13.91 7.51
N ASP A 54 -2.91 -13.97 6.87
CA ASP A 54 -1.99 -12.83 6.75
C ASP A 54 -2.13 -12.09 5.39
N TRP A 55 -3.37 -11.81 5.01
CA TRP A 55 -3.69 -11.11 3.75
C TRP A 55 -3.11 -9.70 3.67
N THR A 56 -2.91 -9.05 4.81
CA THR A 56 -2.29 -7.72 4.89
C THR A 56 -0.82 -7.75 4.47
N ALA A 57 -0.13 -8.85 4.69
CA ALA A 57 1.27 -8.99 4.29
C ALA A 57 1.39 -9.39 2.82
N SER A 58 0.54 -10.31 2.34
CA SER A 58 0.52 -10.74 0.93
C SER A 58 -0.83 -11.38 0.60
N GLY A 59 -1.38 -11.07 -0.56
CA GLY A 59 -2.48 -11.82 -1.16
C GLY A 59 -2.06 -13.24 -1.52
N ARG A 60 -3.04 -14.07 -1.87
CA ARG A 60 -2.81 -15.42 -2.43
C ARG A 60 -3.10 -15.41 -3.91
N LEU A 61 -2.49 -16.33 -4.65
CA LEU A 61 -2.78 -16.48 -6.07
C LEU A 61 -4.25 -16.85 -6.28
N TYR A 62 -4.88 -16.20 -7.23
CA TYR A 62 -6.28 -16.40 -7.60
C TYR A 62 -6.39 -17.01 -8.98
N ARG A 63 -6.99 -18.20 -9.07
CA ARG A 63 -7.01 -19.02 -10.29
C ARG A 63 -7.41 -18.26 -11.57
N PRO A 64 -8.51 -17.48 -11.62
CA PRO A 64 -8.88 -16.76 -12.83
C PRO A 64 -7.84 -15.75 -13.32
N ILE A 65 -7.05 -15.14 -12.39
CA ILE A 65 -5.97 -14.22 -12.75
C ILE A 65 -4.81 -15.01 -13.35
N GLU A 66 -4.39 -16.10 -12.70
CA GLU A 66 -3.29 -16.92 -13.16
C GLU A 66 -3.59 -17.57 -14.54
N GLU A 67 -4.82 -18.07 -14.73
CA GLU A 67 -5.27 -18.62 -16.00
C GLU A 67 -5.30 -17.57 -17.11
N LYS A 68 -5.74 -16.34 -16.80
CA LYS A 68 -5.71 -15.21 -17.74
C LYS A 68 -4.27 -14.84 -18.11
N LEU A 69 -3.37 -14.75 -17.14
CA LEU A 69 -1.96 -14.48 -17.40
C LEU A 69 -1.32 -15.56 -18.28
N MET A 70 -1.61 -16.83 -18.02
CA MET A 70 -1.05 -17.96 -18.75
C MET A 70 -1.64 -18.10 -20.15
N ASN A 71 -2.96 -17.97 -20.30
CA ASN A 71 -3.65 -18.31 -21.55
C ASN A 71 -3.84 -17.11 -22.49
N ASP A 72 -4.10 -15.92 -21.96
CA ASP A 72 -4.37 -14.72 -22.77
C ASP A 72 -3.08 -13.95 -23.07
N PHE A 73 -2.22 -13.75 -22.06
CA PHE A 73 -0.98 -13.00 -22.21
C PHE A 73 0.24 -13.87 -22.53
N GLY A 74 0.31 -15.08 -21.96
CA GLY A 74 1.44 -16.00 -22.12
C GLY A 74 1.87 -16.23 -23.57
N PRO A 75 0.95 -16.48 -24.53
CA PRO A 75 1.29 -16.67 -25.94
C PRO A 75 1.94 -15.46 -26.61
N PHE A 76 1.75 -14.26 -26.06
CA PHE A 76 2.23 -12.99 -26.62
C PHE A 76 3.38 -12.37 -25.82
N VAL A 77 3.90 -13.04 -24.79
CA VAL A 77 4.99 -12.48 -23.95
C VAL A 77 6.18 -12.11 -24.82
N ALA A 78 6.51 -10.81 -24.85
CA ALA A 78 7.59 -10.21 -25.58
C ALA A 78 8.02 -8.89 -24.95
N ASN A 79 9.06 -8.24 -25.51
CA ASN A 79 9.44 -6.89 -25.12
C ASN A 79 8.28 -5.92 -25.34
N THR A 80 8.05 -5.07 -24.37
CA THR A 80 7.24 -3.85 -24.50
C THR A 80 8.02 -2.76 -25.23
N HIS A 81 7.36 -1.64 -25.55
CA HIS A 81 7.95 -0.48 -26.26
C HIS A 81 8.36 -0.76 -27.71
N THR A 82 7.76 -1.76 -28.35
CA THR A 82 7.90 -2.01 -29.79
C THR A 82 6.55 -2.36 -30.40
N GLU A 83 6.30 -1.87 -31.59
CA GLU A 83 5.09 -2.14 -32.39
C GLU A 83 5.43 -2.80 -33.73
N THR A 84 6.65 -3.32 -33.86
CA THR A 84 7.14 -3.93 -35.09
C THR A 84 6.77 -5.40 -35.23
N THR A 85 6.29 -6.03 -34.14
CA THR A 85 5.86 -7.43 -34.13
C THR A 85 4.50 -7.56 -33.44
N ILE A 86 3.72 -8.56 -33.79
CA ILE A 86 2.40 -8.81 -33.21
C ILE A 86 2.51 -8.97 -31.67
N SER A 87 3.48 -9.74 -31.20
CA SER A 87 3.69 -9.96 -29.76
C SER A 87 4.14 -8.68 -29.04
N GLY A 88 5.07 -7.91 -29.63
CA GLY A 88 5.50 -6.63 -29.06
C GLY A 88 4.35 -5.62 -28.98
N THR A 89 3.56 -5.49 -30.05
CA THR A 89 2.36 -4.64 -30.08
C THR A 89 1.35 -5.07 -29.02
N ALA A 90 1.02 -6.37 -28.95
CA ALA A 90 0.05 -6.89 -27.98
C ALA A 90 0.47 -6.59 -26.53
N MET A 91 1.74 -6.84 -26.18
CA MET A 91 2.24 -6.56 -24.83
C MET A 91 2.36 -5.08 -24.51
N THR A 92 2.72 -4.25 -25.49
CA THR A 92 2.73 -2.78 -25.34
C THR A 92 1.33 -2.25 -25.07
N MET A 93 0.33 -2.68 -25.84
CA MET A 93 -1.07 -2.29 -25.63
C MET A 93 -1.60 -2.76 -24.28
N ALA A 94 -1.38 -4.02 -23.90
CA ALA A 94 -1.77 -4.56 -22.60
C ALA A 94 -1.16 -3.78 -21.43
N TYR A 95 0.11 -3.38 -21.55
CA TYR A 95 0.79 -2.56 -20.56
C TYR A 95 0.15 -1.17 -20.41
N HIS A 96 -0.17 -0.51 -21.53
CA HIS A 96 -0.84 0.79 -21.49
C HIS A 96 -2.27 0.68 -20.93
N GLU A 97 -3.02 -0.33 -21.33
CA GLU A 97 -4.36 -0.60 -20.80
C GLU A 97 -4.33 -0.83 -19.29
N ALA A 98 -3.43 -1.67 -18.80
CA ALA A 98 -3.26 -1.91 -17.38
C ALA A 98 -2.96 -0.62 -16.60
N LYS A 99 -2.11 0.25 -17.14
CA LYS A 99 -1.84 1.57 -16.54
C LYS A 99 -3.10 2.44 -16.47
N ASN A 100 -3.88 2.47 -17.54
CA ASN A 100 -5.11 3.26 -17.59
C ASN A 100 -6.16 2.74 -16.61
N ILE A 101 -6.32 1.42 -16.50
CA ILE A 101 -7.21 0.78 -15.51
C ILE A 101 -6.80 1.19 -14.09
N ILE A 102 -5.51 1.12 -13.76
CA ILE A 102 -5.01 1.51 -12.44
C ILE A 102 -5.26 3.00 -12.18
N LYS A 103 -4.94 3.89 -13.14
CA LYS A 103 -5.18 5.33 -13.02
C LYS A 103 -6.65 5.64 -12.77
N HIS A 104 -7.54 5.02 -13.54
CA HIS A 104 -8.98 5.17 -13.36
C HIS A 104 -9.44 4.69 -11.98
N HIS A 105 -8.93 3.55 -11.52
CA HIS A 105 -9.29 2.97 -10.23
C HIS A 105 -8.93 3.84 -9.02
N VAL A 106 -7.88 4.64 -9.14
CA VAL A 106 -7.44 5.55 -8.07
C VAL A 106 -7.87 7.00 -8.29
N ASN A 107 -8.77 7.25 -9.24
CA ASN A 107 -9.21 8.58 -9.66
C ASN A 107 -8.03 9.52 -10.01
N ALA A 108 -7.03 8.97 -10.72
CA ALA A 108 -5.94 9.75 -11.28
C ALA A 108 -6.34 10.38 -12.61
N THR A 109 -5.72 11.50 -12.96
CA THR A 109 -5.90 12.23 -14.22
C THR A 109 -4.89 11.80 -15.28
N ASP A 110 -5.03 12.29 -16.49
CA ASP A 110 -4.04 12.06 -17.56
C ASP A 110 -2.67 12.68 -17.25
N ASN A 111 -2.63 13.74 -16.44
CA ASN A 111 -1.39 14.41 -16.03
C ASN A 111 -0.62 13.62 -14.95
N ASP A 112 -1.27 12.70 -14.24
CA ASP A 112 -0.60 11.87 -13.24
C ASP A 112 0.28 10.82 -13.91
N ILE A 113 1.44 10.56 -13.34
CA ILE A 113 2.41 9.60 -13.87
C ILE A 113 2.38 8.33 -13.04
N LEU A 114 2.09 7.18 -13.69
CA LEU A 114 2.20 5.88 -13.06
C LEU A 114 3.57 5.26 -13.33
N ILE A 115 4.30 4.96 -12.25
CA ILE A 115 5.63 4.36 -12.28
C ILE A 115 5.57 2.95 -11.69
N ASN A 116 5.95 1.95 -12.49
CA ASN A 116 6.09 0.58 -12.06
C ASN A 116 7.56 0.27 -11.73
N THR A 117 7.80 -0.39 -10.61
CA THR A 117 9.12 -0.88 -10.26
C THR A 117 9.00 -2.20 -9.49
N GLY A 118 10.01 -3.05 -9.55
CA GLY A 118 10.06 -4.28 -8.77
C GLY A 118 10.14 -4.01 -7.26
N THR A 119 9.95 -5.04 -6.46
CA THR A 119 10.07 -5.01 -4.97
C THR A 119 8.98 -4.20 -4.24
N GLY A 120 7.81 -4.02 -4.84
CA GLY A 120 6.64 -3.42 -4.17
C GLY A 120 6.87 -1.97 -3.72
N MET A 121 6.15 -1.54 -2.68
CA MET A 121 6.20 -0.18 -2.14
C MET A 121 7.62 0.24 -1.75
N THR A 122 8.42 -0.62 -1.13
CA THR A 122 9.80 -0.30 -0.74
C THR A 122 10.64 0.15 -1.94
N GLY A 123 10.55 -0.57 -3.06
CA GLY A 123 11.29 -0.21 -4.29
C GLY A 123 10.79 1.09 -4.90
N VAL A 124 9.47 1.31 -4.94
CA VAL A 124 8.89 2.51 -5.55
C VAL A 124 9.19 3.77 -4.75
N VAL A 125 9.15 3.73 -3.42
CA VAL A 125 9.52 4.87 -2.57
C VAL A 125 10.99 5.23 -2.77
N ASN A 126 11.90 4.25 -2.77
CA ASN A 126 13.31 4.49 -3.06
C ASN A 126 13.54 5.09 -4.46
N LYS A 127 12.81 4.61 -5.46
CA LYS A 127 12.87 5.18 -6.82
C LYS A 127 12.36 6.61 -6.83
N PHE A 128 11.25 6.88 -6.16
CA PHE A 128 10.64 8.21 -6.08
C PHE A 128 11.55 9.22 -5.37
N GLN A 129 12.17 8.85 -4.25
CA GLN A 129 13.16 9.68 -3.55
C GLN A 129 14.35 10.05 -4.44
N ARG A 130 14.77 9.15 -5.35
CA ARG A 130 15.81 9.44 -6.34
C ARG A 130 15.33 10.41 -7.43
N ILE A 131 14.09 10.26 -7.89
CA ILE A 131 13.47 11.17 -8.87
C ILE A 131 13.38 12.58 -8.29
N LEU A 132 13.03 12.70 -7.00
CA LEU A 132 13.01 13.97 -6.27
C LEU A 132 14.42 14.55 -5.98
N GLY A 133 15.50 13.82 -6.30
CA GLY A 133 16.87 14.27 -6.04
C GLY A 133 17.29 14.21 -4.57
N LEU A 134 16.62 13.41 -3.74
CA LEU A 134 16.81 13.39 -2.29
C LEU A 134 17.83 12.34 -1.83
N LYS A 135 18.31 11.47 -2.71
CA LYS A 135 19.31 10.44 -2.37
C LYS A 135 20.69 10.82 -2.88
N LEU A 136 21.65 10.82 -2.00
CA LEU A 136 23.08 10.92 -2.32
C LEU A 136 23.71 9.53 -2.34
N PRO A 137 24.71 9.28 -3.20
CA PRO A 137 25.57 8.11 -3.05
C PRO A 137 26.26 8.11 -1.68
N GLU A 138 26.30 6.96 -1.01
CA GLU A 138 26.80 6.83 0.35
C GLU A 138 28.24 7.36 0.51
N ASN A 139 29.10 7.04 -0.46
CA ASN A 139 30.51 7.42 -0.47
C ASN A 139 30.78 8.93 -0.62
N ILE A 140 29.79 9.74 -0.95
CA ILE A 140 29.95 11.21 -1.04
C ILE A 140 29.14 11.95 0.01
N ARG A 141 28.32 11.25 0.80
CA ARG A 141 27.43 11.83 1.80
C ARG A 141 28.18 12.67 2.84
N GLU A 142 29.31 12.17 3.32
CA GLU A 142 30.17 12.84 4.30
C GLU A 142 30.79 14.12 3.77
N PHE A 143 30.98 14.21 2.45
CA PHE A 143 31.61 15.38 1.80
C PHE A 143 30.58 16.40 1.31
N THR A 144 29.27 16.14 1.54
CA THR A 144 28.20 17.00 1.04
C THR A 144 27.59 17.80 2.19
N THR A 145 27.70 19.12 2.13
CA THR A 145 27.02 20.03 3.07
C THR A 145 25.86 20.70 2.34
N ILE A 146 24.65 20.55 2.89
CA ILE A 146 23.43 21.16 2.35
C ILE A 146 22.99 22.26 3.32
N PRO A 147 22.82 23.51 2.87
CA PRO A 147 22.25 24.58 3.68
C PRO A 147 20.90 24.18 4.28
N LYS A 148 20.67 24.56 5.52
CA LYS A 148 19.48 24.11 6.28
C LYS A 148 18.18 24.48 5.59
N GLU A 149 18.09 25.64 4.99
CA GLU A 149 16.94 26.19 4.27
C GLU A 149 16.64 25.44 2.96
N LEU A 150 17.64 24.80 2.36
CA LEU A 150 17.48 23.95 1.16
C LEU A 150 17.22 22.49 1.50
N LYS A 151 17.40 22.11 2.75
CA LYS A 151 17.17 20.74 3.22
C LYS A 151 15.67 20.49 3.36
N PRO A 152 15.08 19.52 2.68
CA PRO A 152 13.67 19.18 2.86
C PRO A 152 13.38 18.77 4.31
N ILE A 153 12.13 18.96 4.75
CA ILE A 153 11.60 18.38 5.97
C ILE A 153 10.52 17.37 5.61
N VAL A 154 10.60 16.17 6.16
CA VAL A 154 9.62 15.10 5.97
C VAL A 154 8.91 14.83 7.28
N PHE A 155 7.61 14.95 7.28
CA PHE A 155 6.74 14.59 8.39
C PHE A 155 6.18 13.19 8.14
N ILE A 156 6.37 12.30 9.10
CA ILE A 156 5.84 10.93 9.07
C ILE A 156 4.95 10.69 10.28
N SER A 157 4.01 9.75 10.16
CA SER A 157 3.21 9.37 11.32
C SER A 157 4.00 8.39 12.23
N HIS A 158 3.52 8.20 13.45
CA HIS A 158 4.03 7.18 14.36
C HIS A 158 3.61 5.74 13.97
N MET A 159 2.76 5.60 12.94
CA MET A 159 2.20 4.34 12.49
C MET A 159 2.83 3.80 11.19
N GLU A 160 3.93 4.42 10.73
CA GLU A 160 4.53 4.06 9.46
C GLU A 160 5.13 2.66 9.45
N HIS A 161 5.01 1.99 8.30
CA HIS A 161 5.82 0.82 8.04
C HIS A 161 7.29 1.22 7.85
N HIS A 162 8.23 0.34 8.24
CA HIS A 162 9.67 0.61 8.14
C HIS A 162 10.10 1.09 6.74
N SER A 163 9.53 0.55 5.66
CA SER A 163 9.88 0.97 4.30
C SER A 163 9.56 2.44 4.02
N ASN A 164 8.55 3.01 4.68
CA ASN A 164 8.25 4.44 4.57
C ASN A 164 9.11 5.26 5.56
N GLN A 165 9.27 4.83 6.79
CA GLN A 165 10.05 5.56 7.79
C GLN A 165 11.56 5.53 7.50
N THR A 166 12.18 4.35 7.43
CA THR A 166 13.64 4.22 7.34
C THR A 166 14.18 4.75 6.02
N SER A 167 13.43 4.63 4.93
CA SER A 167 13.88 5.13 3.62
C SER A 167 14.07 6.64 3.60
N TRP A 168 13.26 7.40 4.34
CA TRP A 168 13.42 8.85 4.47
C TRP A 168 14.63 9.25 5.31
N LEU A 169 14.95 8.47 6.36
CA LEU A 169 16.18 8.68 7.16
C LEU A 169 17.45 8.51 6.34
N GLU A 170 17.39 7.77 5.22
CA GLU A 170 18.50 7.59 4.28
C GLU A 170 18.58 8.67 3.20
N THR A 171 17.72 9.68 3.25
CA THR A 171 17.74 10.81 2.32
C THR A 171 18.54 11.99 2.90
N ILE A 172 18.62 13.09 2.13
CA ILE A 172 19.18 14.36 2.60
C ILE A 172 18.20 15.14 3.49
N ALA A 173 16.94 14.71 3.59
CA ALA A 173 15.91 15.41 4.35
C ALA A 173 16.11 15.24 5.87
N ASP A 174 15.64 16.22 6.62
CA ASP A 174 15.35 16.01 8.03
C ASP A 174 14.01 15.29 8.17
N VAL A 175 13.86 14.43 9.17
CA VAL A 175 12.62 13.64 9.38
C VAL A 175 12.10 13.92 10.78
N GLU A 176 10.83 14.29 10.87
CA GLU A 176 10.11 14.49 12.13
C GLU A 176 8.90 13.58 12.21
N ILE A 177 8.72 12.94 13.36
CA ILE A 177 7.54 12.13 13.64
C ILE A 177 6.45 13.06 14.17
N ILE A 178 5.27 13.03 13.54
CA ILE A 178 4.07 13.72 14.03
C ILE A 178 3.62 13.00 15.30
N PRO A 179 3.63 13.64 16.47
CA PRO A 179 3.20 13.00 17.72
C PRO A 179 1.72 12.60 17.63
N ALA A 180 1.38 11.44 18.20
CA ALA A 180 -0.01 11.04 18.39
C ALA A 180 -0.73 12.01 19.33
N ASN A 181 -2.07 12.02 19.27
CA ASN A 181 -2.88 12.63 20.31
C ASN A 181 -2.93 11.72 21.57
N GLU A 182 -3.69 12.14 22.59
CA GLU A 182 -3.84 11.39 23.85
C GLU A 182 -4.46 9.98 23.66
N ASP A 183 -5.26 9.80 22.61
CA ASP A 183 -5.88 8.50 22.26
C ASP A 183 -4.97 7.62 21.41
N GLY A 184 -3.75 8.06 21.09
CA GLY A 184 -2.81 7.33 20.23
C GLY A 184 -3.12 7.43 18.74
N LEU A 185 -4.00 8.35 18.33
CA LEU A 185 -4.39 8.56 16.93
C LEU A 185 -3.55 9.66 16.28
N PHE A 186 -3.59 9.72 14.93
CA PHE A 186 -2.97 10.81 14.17
C PHE A 186 -3.56 12.18 14.59
N SER A 187 -2.70 13.17 14.80
CA SER A 187 -3.11 14.52 15.21
C SER A 187 -2.79 15.55 14.13
N ILE A 188 -3.83 16.16 13.58
CA ILE A 188 -3.71 17.30 12.65
C ILE A 188 -3.15 18.51 13.39
N GLU A 189 -3.50 18.72 14.65
CA GLU A 189 -3.00 19.82 15.48
C GLU A 189 -1.49 19.73 15.67
N ASN A 190 -0.97 18.52 15.96
CA ASN A 190 0.47 18.30 16.09
C ASN A 190 1.20 18.50 14.76
N LEU A 191 0.59 18.11 13.63
CA LEU A 191 1.13 18.44 12.31
C LEU A 191 1.22 19.95 12.09
N LYS A 192 0.18 20.71 12.43
CA LYS A 192 0.18 22.19 12.31
C LYS A 192 1.27 22.82 13.17
N LEU A 193 1.50 22.32 14.39
CA LEU A 193 2.60 22.79 15.26
C LEU A 193 3.97 22.52 14.63
N LEU A 194 4.17 21.37 14.02
CA LEU A 194 5.39 21.06 13.30
C LEU A 194 5.56 21.94 12.05
N LEU A 195 4.48 22.19 11.31
CA LEU A 195 4.52 23.08 10.14
C LEU A 195 4.91 24.52 10.51
N ASP A 196 4.43 25.05 11.64
CA ASP A 196 4.87 26.34 12.14
C ASP A 196 6.35 26.34 12.56
N LYS A 197 6.79 25.29 13.28
CA LYS A 197 8.21 25.10 13.66
C LYS A 197 9.14 25.11 12.44
N TYR A 198 8.68 24.55 11.32
CA TYR A 198 9.46 24.40 10.08
C TYR A 198 8.98 25.30 8.94
N LYS A 199 8.29 26.42 9.25
CA LYS A 199 7.72 27.32 8.24
C LYS A 199 8.74 27.84 7.23
N ASP A 200 9.99 28.05 7.66
CA ASP A 200 11.09 28.57 6.83
C ASP A 200 11.73 27.52 5.90
N ARG A 201 11.26 26.26 5.95
CA ARG A 201 11.75 25.23 5.02
C ARG A 201 11.04 25.36 3.68
N ASN A 202 11.84 25.39 2.60
CA ASN A 202 11.34 25.56 1.24
C ASN A 202 10.58 24.33 0.73
N PHE A 203 10.94 23.13 1.19
CA PHE A 203 10.32 21.89 0.74
C PHE A 203 9.85 21.05 1.93
N LYS A 204 8.54 20.93 2.06
CA LYS A 204 7.85 20.21 3.13
C LYS A 204 7.09 19.02 2.54
N ILE A 205 7.30 17.84 3.09
CA ILE A 205 6.68 16.60 2.65
C ILE A 205 5.98 15.96 3.84
N ALA A 206 4.70 15.61 3.73
CA ALA A 206 4.10 14.57 4.55
C ALA A 206 4.18 13.24 3.81
N SER A 207 4.77 12.22 4.43
CA SER A 207 4.79 10.86 3.89
C SER A 207 4.18 9.93 4.93
N ILE A 208 2.91 9.60 4.75
CA ILE A 208 2.08 8.96 5.78
C ILE A 208 1.42 7.69 5.26
N THR A 209 1.19 6.73 6.15
CA THR A 209 0.36 5.57 5.82
C THR A 209 -1.11 5.95 5.80
N SER A 210 -1.87 5.39 4.86
CA SER A 210 -3.35 5.53 4.86
C SER A 210 -4.00 4.75 6.01
N CYS A 211 -3.33 3.67 6.45
CA CYS A 211 -3.79 2.80 7.52
C CYS A 211 -2.60 2.03 8.10
N SER A 212 -2.55 1.92 9.42
CA SER A 212 -1.53 1.10 10.08
C SER A 212 -1.68 -0.37 9.71
N ASN A 213 -0.59 -0.99 9.25
CA ASN A 213 -0.56 -2.45 9.00
C ASN A 213 -0.61 -3.31 10.27
N VAL A 214 -0.46 -2.71 11.44
CA VAL A 214 -0.48 -3.40 12.73
C VAL A 214 -1.85 -3.29 13.41
N THR A 215 -2.42 -2.09 13.45
CA THR A 215 -3.65 -1.82 14.20
C THR A 215 -4.89 -1.65 13.35
N GLY A 216 -4.74 -1.41 12.03
CA GLY A 216 -5.85 -1.07 11.15
C GLY A 216 -6.39 0.36 11.33
N ILE A 217 -5.75 1.19 12.17
CA ILE A 217 -6.16 2.57 12.39
C ILE A 217 -5.89 3.38 11.12
N LYS A 218 -6.93 4.07 10.64
CA LYS A 218 -6.86 4.92 9.44
C LYS A 218 -6.31 6.30 9.77
N THR A 219 -5.53 6.86 8.85
CA THR A 219 -5.05 8.24 8.90
C THR A 219 -6.00 9.15 8.10
N PRO A 220 -6.30 10.37 8.52
CA PRO A 220 -7.12 11.34 7.77
C PRO A 220 -6.30 12.00 6.65
N TYR A 221 -5.80 11.20 5.71
CA TYR A 221 -4.79 11.60 4.72
C TYR A 221 -5.23 12.75 3.80
N HIS A 222 -6.50 12.88 3.46
CA HIS A 222 -7.01 14.02 2.68
C HIS A 222 -6.98 15.32 3.48
N GLU A 223 -7.27 15.26 4.79
CA GLU A 223 -7.13 16.43 5.66
C GLU A 223 -5.65 16.81 5.85
N VAL A 224 -4.77 15.80 5.96
CA VAL A 224 -3.31 16.03 5.98
C VAL A 224 -2.87 16.71 4.68
N ALA A 225 -3.30 16.22 3.51
CA ALA A 225 -2.97 16.82 2.22
C ALA A 225 -3.40 18.30 2.18
N LYS A 226 -4.63 18.60 2.58
CA LYS A 226 -5.14 19.98 2.65
C LYS A 226 -4.26 20.88 3.52
N VAL A 227 -3.95 20.43 4.73
CA VAL A 227 -3.09 21.20 5.65
C VAL A 227 -1.69 21.38 5.09
N MET A 228 -1.13 20.37 4.42
CA MET A 228 0.18 20.47 3.76
C MET A 228 0.15 21.50 2.63
N HIS A 229 -0.84 21.46 1.74
CA HIS A 229 -0.97 22.40 0.62
C HIS A 229 -1.12 23.84 1.11
N GLN A 230 -1.92 24.08 2.14
CA GLN A 230 -2.07 25.40 2.78
C GLN A 230 -0.76 25.93 3.38
N ASN A 231 0.24 25.07 3.58
CA ASN A 231 1.57 25.41 4.08
C ASN A 231 2.69 25.23 3.05
N ASN A 232 2.35 25.23 1.76
CA ASN A 232 3.29 25.02 0.64
C ASN A 232 4.07 23.71 0.76
N GLY A 233 3.42 22.64 1.20
CA GLY A 233 3.94 21.29 1.29
C GLY A 233 3.22 20.34 0.33
N VAL A 234 3.69 19.09 0.26
CA VAL A 234 3.10 18.00 -0.52
C VAL A 234 2.77 16.82 0.38
N CYS A 235 1.81 16.00 -0.04
CA CYS A 235 1.36 14.83 0.71
C CYS A 235 1.49 13.55 -0.12
N PHE A 236 2.27 12.60 0.39
CA PHE A 236 2.47 11.27 -0.17
C PHE A 236 1.84 10.23 0.75
N VAL A 237 1.06 9.31 0.20
CA VAL A 237 0.29 8.35 1.00
C VAL A 237 0.64 6.90 0.63
N ASP A 238 1.01 6.14 1.66
CA ASP A 238 1.28 4.71 1.57
C ASP A 238 -0.03 3.91 1.73
N PHE A 239 -0.50 3.33 0.64
CA PHE A 239 -1.65 2.43 0.58
C PHE A 239 -1.24 0.95 0.54
N ALA A 240 -0.01 0.59 0.84
CA ALA A 240 0.47 -0.77 0.67
C ALA A 240 -0.35 -1.81 1.44
N CYS A 241 -0.82 -1.51 2.65
CA CYS A 241 -1.63 -2.46 3.41
C CYS A 241 -3.14 -2.31 3.18
N SER A 242 -3.63 -1.12 2.92
CA SER A 242 -5.06 -0.83 2.81
C SER A 242 -5.59 -0.80 1.38
N GLY A 243 -4.72 -0.66 0.38
CA GLY A 243 -5.11 -0.52 -1.02
C GLY A 243 -6.14 -1.54 -1.53
N PRO A 244 -6.06 -2.84 -1.18
CA PRO A 244 -7.08 -3.82 -1.57
C PRO A 244 -8.45 -3.64 -0.90
N TYR A 245 -8.54 -2.83 0.16
CA TYR A 245 -9.71 -2.80 1.06
C TYR A 245 -10.40 -1.44 1.13
N VAL A 246 -9.84 -0.41 0.50
CA VAL A 246 -10.37 0.96 0.54
C VAL A 246 -10.44 1.55 -0.85
N GLU A 247 -11.39 2.44 -1.05
CA GLU A 247 -11.40 3.30 -2.23
C GLU A 247 -10.23 4.29 -2.12
N ILE A 248 -9.46 4.40 -3.21
CA ILE A 248 -8.37 5.36 -3.32
C ILE A 248 -8.84 6.48 -4.26
N ASN A 249 -8.81 7.70 -3.77
CA ASN A 249 -9.22 8.87 -4.54
C ASN A 249 -8.09 9.92 -4.52
N MET A 250 -7.33 10.03 -5.60
CA MET A 250 -6.24 10.99 -5.67
C MET A 250 -6.73 12.42 -5.82
N HIS A 251 -7.89 12.62 -6.47
CA HIS A 251 -8.45 13.93 -6.74
C HIS A 251 -9.89 14.02 -6.23
N PRO A 252 -10.09 14.24 -4.90
CA PRO A 252 -11.42 14.43 -4.33
C PRO A 252 -12.05 15.74 -4.80
N GLU A 253 -13.35 15.95 -4.52
CA GLU A 253 -14.06 17.18 -4.89
C GLU A 253 -13.43 18.44 -4.29
N ASP A 254 -12.90 18.35 -3.06
CA ASP A 254 -12.11 19.43 -2.47
C ASP A 254 -10.72 19.50 -3.12
N SER A 255 -10.54 20.48 -3.99
CA SER A 255 -9.32 20.66 -4.77
C SER A 255 -8.06 20.97 -3.95
N GLU A 256 -8.18 21.27 -2.65
CA GLU A 256 -7.02 21.41 -1.76
C GLU A 256 -6.60 20.07 -1.12
N SER A 257 -7.44 19.03 -1.23
CA SER A 257 -7.25 17.74 -0.55
C SER A 257 -6.70 16.63 -1.48
N TYR A 258 -6.21 16.97 -2.68
CA TYR A 258 -5.62 15.99 -3.59
C TYR A 258 -4.35 15.35 -3.01
N LEU A 259 -3.97 14.20 -3.54
CA LEU A 259 -2.76 13.50 -3.13
C LEU A 259 -1.67 13.66 -4.19
N ASP A 260 -0.50 14.17 -3.79
CA ASP A 260 0.62 14.40 -4.73
C ASP A 260 1.29 13.11 -5.20
N ALA A 261 1.28 12.09 -4.35
CA ALA A 261 1.69 10.74 -4.73
C ALA A 261 1.03 9.68 -3.85
N ILE A 262 0.79 8.52 -4.44
CA ILE A 262 0.34 7.34 -3.71
C ILE A 262 1.26 6.15 -4.02
N PHE A 263 1.41 5.26 -3.05
CA PHE A 263 2.22 4.05 -3.18
C PHE A 263 1.40 2.84 -2.79
N PHE A 264 1.50 1.77 -3.56
CA PHE A 264 0.89 0.49 -3.20
C PHE A 264 1.67 -0.71 -3.73
N SER A 265 1.36 -1.87 -3.23
CA SER A 265 2.06 -3.12 -3.52
C SER A 265 1.11 -4.12 -4.16
N PRO A 266 1.18 -4.38 -5.49
CA PRO A 266 0.23 -5.26 -6.17
C PRO A 266 0.14 -6.68 -5.61
N HIS A 267 1.22 -7.22 -5.03
CA HIS A 267 1.22 -8.57 -4.43
C HIS A 267 0.32 -8.72 -3.19
N LYS A 268 -0.26 -7.62 -2.68
CA LYS A 268 -1.24 -7.63 -1.58
C LYS A 268 -2.69 -7.67 -2.08
N PHE A 269 -2.85 -7.45 -3.35
CA PHE A 269 -4.15 -7.64 -3.99
C PHE A 269 -4.40 -9.09 -4.39
N LEU A 270 -4.87 -9.86 -4.66
CA LEU A 270 -4.93 -11.27 -5.06
C LEU A 270 -3.86 -11.62 -6.10
#